data_15a4e355a83468c062a8a85f613cb042
#
_entry.id   15a4e355a83468c062a8a85f613cb042
#
_cell.length_a   1.000
_cell.length_b   1.000
_cell.length_c   1.000
_cell.angle_alpha   90.00
_cell.angle_beta   90.00
_cell.angle_gamma   90.00
#
_symmetry.space_group_name_H-M   'P 1'
#
loop_
_entity.id
_entity.type
_entity.pdbx_description
1 polymer ?
#
loop_
_entity_poly.entity_id
_entity_poly.type
_entity_poly.pdbx_seq_one_letter_code
_entity_poly.pdbx_strand_id
1 'polypeptide(L)'
;MAGRILGYHRAARRPAAAHTIDPVLQPHYIGAMTNKTTPTLVDQELSRLEEQVTGLLETVERLDRENRSLRAQQDSLANERANLLEKHDQVRNRVDAIVTRLKSLETGI
;
A
#
# COMPACT_ATOMS: atom_id res chain seq x y z
N MET A 1 -5.34 -9.74 5.56
CA MET A 1 -4.56 -9.15 6.68
C MET A 1 -5.11 -7.82 7.14
N ALA A 2 -5.39 -6.90 6.25
CA ALA A 2 -5.99 -5.63 6.63
C ALA A 2 -7.33 -5.77 7.35
N GLY A 3 -8.17 -6.70 6.93
CA GLY A 3 -9.44 -6.98 7.59
C GLY A 3 -9.29 -7.52 9.00
N ARG A 4 -8.21 -8.26 9.28
CA ARG A 4 -7.91 -8.74 10.63
C ARG A 4 -7.50 -7.61 11.54
N ILE A 5 -6.69 -6.70 11.02
CA ILE A 5 -6.23 -5.54 11.78
C ILE A 5 -7.43 -4.64 12.12
N LEU A 6 -8.33 -4.42 11.17
CA LEU A 6 -9.55 -3.66 11.38
C LEU A 6 -10.46 -4.35 12.39
N GLY A 7 -10.59 -5.69 12.31
CA GLY A 7 -11.34 -6.46 13.28
C GLY A 7 -10.74 -6.40 14.67
N TYR A 8 -9.43 -6.41 14.74
CA TYR A 8 -8.70 -6.26 15.99
C TYR A 8 -8.95 -4.89 16.60
N HIS A 9 -8.98 -3.90 15.76
CA HIS A 9 -9.23 -2.52 16.18
C HIS A 9 -10.65 -2.35 16.73
N ARG A 10 -11.63 -3.02 16.12
CA ARG A 10 -12.99 -3.05 16.63
C ARG A 10 -13.07 -3.78 17.97
N ALA A 11 -12.34 -4.87 18.11
CA ALA A 11 -12.26 -5.61 19.37
C ALA A 11 -11.62 -4.78 20.46
N ALA A 12 -10.63 -3.96 20.13
CA ALA A 12 -9.99 -3.06 21.08
C ALA A 12 -10.94 -1.96 21.57
N ARG A 13 -11.95 -1.62 20.80
CA ARG A 13 -12.97 -0.65 21.23
C ARG A 13 -13.98 -1.23 22.22
N ARG A 14 -14.19 -2.54 22.19
CA ARG A 14 -15.09 -3.20 23.11
C ARG A 14 -14.70 -3.04 24.58
N PRO A 15 -13.43 -3.17 24.93
CA PRO A 15 -13.03 -2.90 26.30
C PRO A 15 -13.30 -1.48 26.74
N ALA A 16 -13.27 -0.53 25.84
CA ALA A 16 -13.63 0.84 26.15
C ALA A 16 -15.10 0.98 26.55
N ALA A 17 -15.96 0.16 25.98
CA ALA A 17 -17.36 0.11 26.37
C ALA A 17 -17.55 -0.49 27.76
N ALA A 18 -16.63 -1.32 28.20
CA ALA A 18 -16.64 -1.87 29.55
C ALA A 18 -16.39 -0.80 30.62
N HIS A 19 -15.88 0.35 30.24
CA HIS A 19 -15.75 1.50 31.14
C HIS A 19 -17.07 2.02 31.64
N THR A 20 -18.17 1.69 31.03
CA THR A 20 -19.47 2.07 31.53
C THR A 20 -19.77 1.43 32.86
N ILE A 21 -19.07 0.37 33.22
CA ILE A 21 -19.20 -0.26 34.55
C ILE A 21 -18.48 0.53 35.61
N ASP A 22 -17.33 1.10 35.25
CA ASP A 22 -16.51 1.87 36.20
C ASP A 22 -17.21 3.11 36.76
N PRO A 23 -17.96 3.88 36.00
CA PRO A 23 -18.69 5.03 36.52
C PRO A 23 -19.71 4.68 37.59
N VAL A 24 -20.21 3.45 37.57
CA VAL A 24 -21.19 2.97 38.55
C VAL A 24 -20.53 2.76 39.90
N LEU A 25 -19.27 2.36 39.91
CA LEU A 25 -18.51 2.09 41.15
C LEU A 25 -17.88 3.33 41.75
N GLN A 26 -17.72 4.38 40.96
CA GLN A 26 -16.94 5.55 41.36
C GLN A 26 -17.70 6.76 41.89
N PRO A 27 -19.03 6.82 41.85
CA PRO A 27 -19.70 8.06 42.15
C PRO A 27 -19.48 8.60 43.57
N HIS A 28 -19.03 7.76 44.48
CA HIS A 28 -18.79 8.22 45.82
C HIS A 28 -17.35 8.58 46.15
N TYR A 29 -16.52 8.57 45.16
CA TYR A 29 -15.13 8.89 45.40
C TYR A 29 -14.79 10.30 44.97
N ILE A 30 -14.19 11.00 45.89
CA ILE A 30 -13.61 12.32 45.60
C ILE A 30 -12.52 12.19 44.54
N GLY A 31 -11.84 11.08 44.52
CA GLY A 31 -10.89 10.75 43.44
C GLY A 31 -11.48 10.81 42.08
N ALA A 32 -12.80 10.70 41.96
CA ALA A 32 -13.49 10.85 40.68
C ALA A 32 -13.34 12.26 40.12
N MET A 33 -13.16 13.28 40.94
CA MET A 33 -12.92 14.64 40.45
C MET A 33 -11.53 14.80 39.85
N THR A 34 -10.53 14.21 40.49
CA THR A 34 -9.17 14.18 39.97
C THR A 34 -9.08 13.29 38.74
N ASN A 35 -9.84 12.22 38.74
CA ASN A 35 -9.86 11.27 37.62
C ASN A 35 -10.58 11.81 36.39
N LYS A 36 -11.47 12.77 36.54
CA LYS A 36 -12.16 13.39 35.40
C LYS A 36 -11.20 14.14 34.49
N THR A 37 -10.21 14.82 35.07
CA THR A 37 -9.26 15.59 34.26
C THR A 37 -8.24 14.68 33.62
N THR A 38 -7.68 13.74 34.36
CA THR A 38 -6.66 12.82 33.86
C THR A 38 -7.21 11.82 32.84
N PRO A 39 -8.35 11.12 33.10
CA PRO A 39 -8.93 10.24 32.10
C PRO A 39 -9.33 10.93 30.79
N THR A 40 -9.83 12.17 30.92
CA THR A 40 -10.22 12.93 29.73
C THR A 40 -9.03 13.25 28.83
N LEU A 41 -7.92 13.67 29.44
CA LEU A 41 -6.70 13.94 28.69
C LEU A 41 -6.13 12.68 28.08
N VAL A 42 -6.11 11.58 28.82
CA VAL A 42 -5.66 10.29 28.33
C VAL A 42 -6.57 9.80 27.21
N ASP A 43 -7.88 9.94 27.37
CA ASP A 43 -8.83 9.56 26.34
C ASP A 43 -8.64 10.36 25.05
N GLN A 44 -8.40 11.66 25.18
CA GLN A 44 -8.11 12.51 24.02
C GLN A 44 -6.83 12.09 23.31
N GLU A 45 -5.78 11.81 24.08
CA GLU A 45 -4.50 11.37 23.53
C GLU A 45 -4.64 10.00 22.86
N LEU A 46 -5.39 9.09 23.47
CA LEU A 46 -5.67 7.78 22.89
C LEU A 46 -6.46 7.90 21.59
N SER A 47 -7.46 8.77 21.57
CA SER A 47 -8.24 9.02 20.35
C SER A 47 -7.36 9.58 19.24
N ARG A 48 -6.47 10.49 19.59
CA ARG A 48 -5.51 11.05 18.63
C ARG A 48 -4.58 9.98 18.08
N LEU A 49 -4.05 9.14 18.98
CA LEU A 49 -3.21 8.03 18.57
C LEU A 49 -3.96 7.04 17.66
N GLU A 50 -5.21 6.73 18.00
CA GLU A 50 -6.05 5.88 17.15
C GLU A 50 -6.22 6.45 15.75
N GLU A 51 -6.50 7.75 15.66
CA GLU A 51 -6.64 8.43 14.37
C GLU A 51 -5.34 8.36 13.57
N GLN A 52 -4.20 8.60 14.23
CA GLN A 52 -2.90 8.53 13.59
C GLN A 52 -2.57 7.13 13.11
N VAL A 53 -2.85 6.13 13.93
CA VAL A 53 -2.63 4.72 13.56
C VAL A 53 -3.53 4.33 12.39
N THR A 54 -4.78 4.73 12.43
CA THR A 54 -5.72 4.47 11.33
C THR A 54 -5.22 5.11 10.03
N GLY A 55 -4.78 6.37 10.11
CA GLY A 55 -4.23 7.06 8.96
C GLY A 55 -2.98 6.39 8.40
N LEU A 56 -2.11 5.92 9.29
CA LEU A 56 -0.91 5.18 8.89
C LEU A 56 -1.27 3.86 8.22
N LEU A 57 -2.23 3.13 8.75
CA LEU A 57 -2.68 1.87 8.16
C LEU A 57 -3.25 2.09 6.76
N GLU A 58 -4.08 3.10 6.60
CA GLU A 58 -4.63 3.46 5.29
C GLU A 58 -3.52 3.81 4.30
N THR A 59 -2.53 4.55 4.75
CA THR A 59 -1.37 4.92 3.93
C THR A 59 -0.58 3.68 3.52
N VAL A 60 -0.33 2.78 4.45
CA VAL A 60 0.38 1.52 4.16
C VAL A 60 -0.40 0.69 3.14
N GLU A 61 -1.70 0.56 3.32
CA GLU A 61 -2.53 -0.18 2.37
C GLU A 61 -2.50 0.44 0.98
N ARG A 62 -2.57 1.76 0.91
CA ARG A 62 -2.48 2.48 -0.36
C ARG A 62 -1.13 2.27 -1.02
N LEU A 63 -0.05 2.41 -0.26
CA LEU A 63 1.30 2.20 -0.76
C LEU A 63 1.52 0.77 -1.23
N ASP A 64 0.96 -0.21 -0.53
CA ASP A 64 1.04 -1.60 -0.94
C ASP A 64 0.35 -1.82 -2.28
N ARG A 65 -0.85 -1.27 -2.44
CA ARG A 65 -1.58 -1.36 -3.72
C ARG A 65 -0.81 -0.68 -4.85
N GLU A 66 -0.29 0.51 -4.60
CA GLU A 66 0.51 1.25 -5.59
C GLU A 66 1.77 0.47 -5.96
N ASN A 67 2.44 -0.10 -4.97
CA ASN A 67 3.65 -0.89 -5.19
C ASN A 67 3.36 -2.10 -6.08
N ARG A 68 2.28 -2.82 -5.79
CA ARG A 68 1.86 -3.96 -6.61
C ARG A 68 1.54 -3.53 -8.05
N SER A 69 0.82 -2.44 -8.19
CA SER A 69 0.48 -1.89 -9.51
C SER A 69 1.72 -1.49 -10.29
N LEU A 70 2.64 -0.79 -9.65
CA LEU A 70 3.89 -0.36 -10.28
C LEU A 70 4.75 -1.55 -10.68
N ARG A 71 4.82 -2.58 -9.86
CA ARG A 71 5.55 -3.82 -10.20
C ARG A 71 4.94 -4.51 -11.41
N ALA A 72 3.62 -4.59 -11.47
CA ALA A 72 2.92 -5.17 -12.61
C ALA A 72 3.20 -4.37 -13.89
N GLN A 73 3.17 -3.04 -13.82
CA GLN A 73 3.51 -2.16 -14.94
C GLN A 73 4.95 -2.35 -15.37
N GLN A 74 5.86 -2.45 -14.40
CA GLN A 74 7.28 -2.67 -14.67
C GLN A 74 7.50 -3.98 -15.42
N ASP A 75 6.84 -5.05 -14.98
CA ASP A 75 6.92 -6.36 -15.66
C ASP A 75 6.36 -6.29 -17.09
N SER A 76 5.23 -5.61 -17.25
CA SER A 76 4.63 -5.40 -18.57
C SER A 76 5.56 -4.63 -19.49
N LEU A 77 6.15 -3.55 -19.01
CA LEU A 77 7.11 -2.75 -19.79
C LEU A 77 8.37 -3.54 -20.14
N ALA A 78 8.86 -4.35 -19.20
CA ALA A 78 10.02 -5.21 -19.47
C ALA A 78 9.71 -6.21 -20.59
N ASN A 79 8.51 -6.79 -20.58
CA ASN A 79 8.08 -7.71 -21.62
C ASN A 79 7.91 -7.01 -22.97
N GLU A 80 7.31 -5.83 -22.98
CA GLU A 80 7.20 -5.03 -24.21
C GLU A 80 8.56 -4.68 -24.77
N ARG A 81 9.46 -4.27 -23.90
CA ARG A 81 10.83 -3.94 -24.31
C ARG A 81 11.51 -5.16 -24.95
N ALA A 82 11.40 -6.32 -24.32
CA ALA A 82 11.97 -7.55 -24.85
C ALA A 82 11.39 -7.88 -26.23
N ASN A 83 10.07 -7.75 -26.39
CA ASN A 83 9.41 -7.98 -27.67
C ASN A 83 9.85 -6.99 -28.74
N LEU A 84 9.98 -5.72 -28.38
CA LEU A 84 10.44 -4.69 -29.31
C LEU A 84 11.89 -4.91 -29.73
N LEU A 85 12.75 -5.31 -28.82
CA LEU A 85 14.14 -5.64 -29.15
C LEU A 85 14.21 -6.81 -30.10
N GLU A 86 13.42 -7.85 -29.86
CA GLU A 86 13.37 -9.00 -30.74
C GLU A 86 12.91 -8.61 -32.16
N LYS A 87 11.84 -7.82 -32.24
CA LYS A 87 11.35 -7.31 -33.53
C LYS A 87 12.38 -6.44 -34.24
N HIS A 88 13.05 -5.60 -33.45
CA HIS A 88 14.12 -4.77 -33.99
C HIS A 88 15.23 -5.60 -34.58
N ASP A 89 15.66 -6.62 -33.89
CA ASP A 89 16.70 -7.53 -34.40
C ASP A 89 16.25 -8.28 -35.64
N GLN A 90 15.01 -8.75 -35.69
CA GLN A 90 14.45 -9.38 -36.85
C GLN A 90 14.44 -8.45 -38.08
N VAL A 91 13.99 -7.21 -37.88
CA VAL A 91 13.97 -6.21 -38.96
C VAL A 91 15.38 -5.90 -39.41
N ARG A 92 16.29 -5.71 -38.48
CA ARG A 92 17.70 -5.45 -38.80
C ARG A 92 18.29 -6.58 -39.62
N ASN A 93 18.07 -7.82 -39.21
CA ASN A 93 18.56 -8.99 -39.94
C ASN A 93 17.96 -9.06 -41.34
N ARG A 94 16.68 -8.75 -41.52
CA ARG A 94 16.03 -8.70 -42.81
C ARG A 94 16.62 -7.61 -43.72
N VAL A 95 16.84 -6.44 -43.16
CA VAL A 95 17.46 -5.32 -43.88
C VAL A 95 18.87 -5.70 -44.28
N ASP A 96 19.66 -6.28 -43.41
CA ASP A 96 21.01 -6.74 -43.73
C ASP A 96 21.01 -7.79 -44.82
N ALA A 97 20.06 -8.73 -44.81
CA ALA A 97 19.90 -9.73 -45.87
C ALA A 97 19.56 -9.09 -47.23
N ILE A 98 18.67 -8.09 -47.22
CA ILE A 98 18.31 -7.36 -48.44
C ILE A 98 19.51 -6.59 -48.97
N VAL A 99 20.24 -5.89 -48.12
CA VAL A 99 21.44 -5.16 -48.51
C VAL A 99 22.46 -6.11 -49.10
N THR A 100 22.67 -7.26 -48.49
CA THR A 100 23.59 -8.29 -49.01
C THR A 100 23.17 -8.77 -50.39
N ARG A 101 21.88 -9.02 -50.58
CA ARG A 101 21.33 -9.44 -51.89
C ARG A 101 21.54 -8.39 -52.97
N LEU A 102 21.28 -7.12 -52.62
CA LEU A 102 21.48 -6.01 -53.55
C LEU A 102 22.93 -5.88 -53.94
N LYS A 103 23.85 -6.01 -52.99
CA LYS A 103 25.28 -6.01 -53.28
C LYS A 103 25.67 -7.17 -54.19
N SER A 104 25.15 -8.36 -53.94
CA SER A 104 25.41 -9.52 -54.79
C SER A 104 24.90 -9.31 -56.22
N LEU A 105 23.71 -8.75 -56.37
CA LEU A 105 23.16 -8.43 -57.68
C LEU A 105 23.99 -7.38 -58.39
N GLU A 106 24.43 -6.35 -57.65
CA GLU A 106 25.25 -5.30 -58.23
C GLU A 106 26.60 -5.82 -58.70
N THR A 107 27.25 -6.65 -57.89
CA THR A 107 28.55 -7.22 -58.28
C THR A 107 28.43 -8.36 -59.26
N GLY A 108 27.31 -9.04 -59.30
CA GLY A 108 27.06 -10.15 -60.27
C GLY A 108 26.75 -9.70 -61.65
N ILE A 109 26.46 -8.41 -61.80
CA ILE A 109 26.17 -7.84 -63.13
C ILE A 109 27.47 -7.35 -63.74
#